data_538bc40f1ae3814e8274ade97d6fe9d5
#
_entry.id   538bc40f1ae3814e8274ade97d6fe9d5
#
_cell.length_a   1.000
_cell.length_b   1.000
_cell.length_c   1.000
_cell.angle_alpha   90.00
_cell.angle_beta   90.00
_cell.angle_gamma   90.00
#
_symmetry.space_group_name_H-M   'P 1'
#
loop_
_entity.id
_entity.type
_entity.pdbx_description
1 polymer ?
#
loop_
_entity_poly.entity_id
_entity_poly.type
_entity_poly.pdbx_seq_one_letter_code
_entity_poly.pdbx_strand_id
1 'polypeptide(L)'
;MQPAASPDAATSGAARRLRVLVIAEAANPEWVSVPLVGWSIATALRAHHDVHVVTQIRNRDAFLRAGLVEGRDFTAIDSEAVARPIWRLAEILRMGKGKGWTMVTALSSKLAYPYFERKLWQEFGPRIAAGEFDIVHRVTPLTPTANSLIAPRCRKAGVPFVMGPLNGGVPWPKGFDAERRREREWLSYVRGLYRLSLSRRRMIRAASAIIAGSRHTASEFATASDRLTLIPENGIDPARFSLRAEQPGTLPLRCAFVGRLVPYKGPDMLIEAAEPFLRDGSMVLDILGDGPLMPVLQEMIAGRGLTQAVTLHGWIDHREVQGLLSQSQLLTFPSVREFGGGVVLEAMALGVVPVIADYAGPGELVTPDTGVTVPMGTRAEVVAGFRAALARLVAAPDTIPTLAATALARVEAHFTWDRKARQIGAIYDWVLDPKGPIPQPVPLAGE
;
A
#
# COMPACT_ATOMS: atom_id res chain seq x y z
N MET A 1 -42.68 26.65 -37.06
CA MET A 1 -41.39 25.98 -36.80
C MET A 1 -41.20 25.96 -35.30
N GLN A 2 -41.53 24.82 -34.67
CA GLN A 2 -41.26 24.57 -33.28
C GLN A 2 -39.79 24.13 -33.11
N PRO A 3 -39.09 24.58 -32.03
CA PRO A 3 -37.75 24.07 -31.76
C PRO A 3 -37.85 22.67 -31.16
N ALA A 4 -36.99 21.79 -31.65
CA ALA A 4 -36.86 20.42 -31.19
C ALA A 4 -36.43 20.36 -29.72
N ALA A 5 -37.10 19.51 -28.97
CA ALA A 5 -36.76 19.17 -27.58
C ALA A 5 -35.40 18.47 -27.52
N SER A 6 -34.54 18.94 -26.61
CA SER A 6 -33.29 18.27 -26.22
C SER A 6 -33.62 16.94 -25.54
N PRO A 7 -32.86 15.87 -25.78
CA PRO A 7 -33.05 14.62 -25.06
C PRO A 7 -32.61 14.76 -23.60
N ASP A 8 -33.53 14.37 -22.76
CA ASP A 8 -33.44 14.39 -21.31
C ASP A 8 -32.14 13.89 -20.72
N ALA A 9 -31.68 14.62 -19.73
CA ALA A 9 -30.70 14.21 -18.73
C ALA A 9 -31.10 12.84 -18.14
N ALA A 10 -30.29 11.84 -18.41
CA ALA A 10 -30.39 10.55 -17.76
C ALA A 10 -30.38 10.76 -16.23
N THR A 11 -31.50 10.49 -15.60
CA THR A 11 -31.66 10.43 -14.15
C THR A 11 -30.57 9.54 -13.56
N SER A 12 -29.62 10.14 -12.89
CA SER A 12 -28.66 9.49 -12.00
C SER A 12 -29.47 8.83 -10.87
N GLY A 13 -29.91 7.59 -11.08
CA GLY A 13 -30.46 6.78 -10.01
C GLY A 13 -29.42 6.69 -8.90
N ALA A 14 -29.76 7.10 -7.68
CA ALA A 14 -28.89 6.96 -6.52
C ALA A 14 -28.40 5.49 -6.47
N ALA A 15 -27.09 5.28 -6.58
CA ALA A 15 -26.51 3.95 -6.56
C ALA A 15 -26.97 3.21 -5.30
N ARG A 16 -27.51 2.00 -5.47
CA ARG A 16 -28.05 1.17 -4.38
C ARG A 16 -26.95 0.96 -3.32
N ARG A 17 -27.20 1.38 -2.08
CA ARG A 17 -26.32 1.04 -0.96
C ARG A 17 -26.43 -0.45 -0.67
N LEU A 18 -25.30 -1.14 -0.74
CA LEU A 18 -25.19 -2.58 -0.46
C LEU A 18 -24.89 -2.79 1.02
N ARG A 19 -25.39 -3.89 1.57
CA ARG A 19 -25.07 -4.35 2.94
C ARG A 19 -23.80 -5.19 2.87
N VAL A 20 -22.68 -4.65 3.34
CA VAL A 20 -21.35 -5.27 3.20
C VAL A 20 -20.79 -5.64 4.57
N LEU A 21 -20.46 -6.91 4.76
CA LEU A 21 -19.64 -7.35 5.89
C LEU A 21 -18.17 -7.21 5.52
N VAL A 22 -17.51 -6.21 6.07
CA VAL A 22 -16.07 -5.97 5.86
C VAL A 22 -15.25 -6.66 6.95
N ILE A 23 -14.40 -7.59 6.53
CA ILE A 23 -13.45 -8.27 7.42
C ILE A 23 -12.12 -7.51 7.37
N ALA A 24 -11.84 -6.76 8.43
CA ALA A 24 -10.64 -5.95 8.58
C ALA A 24 -9.95 -6.31 9.93
N GLU A 25 -9.36 -7.51 10.00
CA GLU A 25 -8.70 -8.03 11.22
C GLU A 25 -7.67 -7.03 11.75
N ALA A 26 -6.83 -6.48 10.88
CA ALA A 26 -5.95 -5.37 11.18
C ALA A 26 -6.55 -4.08 10.60
N ALA A 27 -7.19 -3.28 11.44
CA ALA A 27 -7.74 -1.98 11.09
C ALA A 27 -7.63 -1.02 12.28
N ASN A 28 -6.84 0.05 12.14
CA ASN A 28 -6.64 0.99 13.24
C ASN A 28 -6.25 2.38 12.72
N PRO A 29 -7.00 3.45 13.07
CA PRO A 29 -6.69 4.82 12.62
C PRO A 29 -5.44 5.43 13.26
N GLU A 30 -5.01 4.87 14.39
CA GLU A 30 -3.89 5.40 15.18
C GLU A 30 -2.55 4.72 14.86
N TRP A 31 -2.61 3.64 14.08
CA TRP A 31 -1.42 2.90 13.68
C TRP A 31 -1.06 3.19 12.22
N VAL A 32 0.15 2.87 11.84
CA VAL A 32 0.64 3.05 10.46
C VAL A 32 0.62 1.72 9.69
N SER A 33 0.86 1.78 8.38
CA SER A 33 0.98 0.61 7.50
C SER A 33 -0.35 -0.17 7.37
N VAL A 34 -0.33 -1.51 7.42
CA VAL A 34 -1.50 -2.37 7.17
C VAL A 34 -2.74 -2.02 8.01
N PRO A 35 -2.64 -1.73 9.32
CA PRO A 35 -3.82 -1.33 10.09
C PRO A 35 -4.47 -0.03 9.62
N LEU A 36 -3.66 0.96 9.21
CA LEU A 36 -4.20 2.21 8.66
C LEU A 36 -4.90 1.96 7.32
N VAL A 37 -4.34 1.12 6.46
CA VAL A 37 -4.98 0.72 5.18
C VAL A 37 -6.31 0.04 5.43
N GLY A 38 -6.36 -0.93 6.35
CA GLY A 38 -7.59 -1.64 6.71
C GLY A 38 -8.70 -0.70 7.22
N TRP A 39 -8.32 0.24 8.10
CA TRP A 39 -9.21 1.28 8.59
C TRP A 39 -9.70 2.20 7.46
N SER A 40 -8.78 2.70 6.65
CA SER A 40 -9.10 3.70 5.61
C SER A 40 -10.02 3.14 4.54
N ILE A 41 -9.79 1.89 4.09
CA ILE A 41 -10.69 1.22 3.13
C ILE A 41 -12.06 0.97 3.77
N ALA A 42 -12.11 0.44 4.99
CA ALA A 42 -13.38 0.18 5.67
C ALA A 42 -14.21 1.46 5.86
N THR A 43 -13.55 2.55 6.27
CA THR A 43 -14.19 3.86 6.47
C THR A 43 -14.66 4.47 5.15
N ALA A 44 -13.83 4.40 4.10
CA ALA A 44 -14.21 4.92 2.79
C ALA A 44 -15.41 4.15 2.18
N LEU A 45 -15.46 2.83 2.34
CA LEU A 45 -16.60 2.03 1.91
C LEU A 45 -17.91 2.39 2.63
N ARG A 46 -17.85 2.80 3.91
CA ARG A 46 -19.03 3.26 4.68
C ARG A 46 -19.68 4.51 4.09
N ALA A 47 -18.92 5.35 3.39
CA ALA A 47 -19.49 6.51 2.71
C ALA A 47 -20.45 6.11 1.58
N HIS A 48 -20.24 4.96 0.95
CA HIS A 48 -20.98 4.50 -0.23
C HIS A 48 -21.94 3.33 0.04
N HIS A 49 -21.68 2.52 1.07
CA HIS A 49 -22.43 1.30 1.38
C HIS A 49 -22.80 1.21 2.86
N ASP A 50 -23.71 0.32 3.20
CA ASP A 50 -24.05 -0.03 4.58
C ASP A 50 -23.07 -1.10 5.07
N VAL A 51 -22.01 -0.65 5.73
CA VAL A 51 -20.89 -1.49 6.10
C VAL A 51 -20.91 -1.82 7.58
N HIS A 52 -20.83 -3.12 7.90
CA HIS A 52 -20.49 -3.59 9.24
C HIS A 52 -19.05 -4.13 9.21
N VAL A 53 -18.16 -3.58 10.06
CA VAL A 53 -16.75 -3.94 10.10
C VAL A 53 -16.52 -4.98 11.19
N VAL A 54 -15.86 -6.10 10.84
CA VAL A 54 -15.38 -7.08 11.81
C VAL A 54 -13.88 -6.96 11.96
N THR A 55 -13.43 -6.65 13.16
CA THR A 55 -12.02 -6.42 13.47
C THR A 55 -11.55 -7.20 14.70
N GLN A 56 -10.24 -7.19 14.97
CA GLN A 56 -9.66 -7.84 16.14
C GLN A 56 -9.79 -6.95 17.38
N ILE A 57 -9.98 -7.53 18.56
CA ILE A 57 -10.30 -6.83 19.84
C ILE A 57 -9.31 -5.69 20.16
N ARG A 58 -8.03 -5.80 19.80
CA ARG A 58 -7.03 -4.78 20.08
C ARG A 58 -7.27 -3.46 19.32
N ASN A 59 -8.12 -3.47 18.30
CA ASN A 59 -8.49 -2.27 17.55
C ASN A 59 -9.74 -1.56 18.12
N ARG A 60 -10.47 -2.23 19.04
CA ARG A 60 -11.76 -1.82 19.57
C ARG A 60 -11.74 -0.38 20.09
N ASP A 61 -10.80 -0.07 20.96
CA ASP A 61 -10.76 1.23 21.63
C ASP A 61 -10.49 2.38 20.65
N ALA A 62 -9.65 2.14 19.62
CA ALA A 62 -9.40 3.12 18.58
C ALA A 62 -10.65 3.36 17.70
N PHE A 63 -11.46 2.34 17.44
CA PHE A 63 -12.74 2.45 16.74
C PHE A 63 -13.74 3.28 17.55
N LEU A 64 -13.84 3.03 18.87
CA LEU A 64 -14.69 3.80 19.77
C LEU A 64 -14.26 5.28 19.83
N ARG A 65 -12.94 5.56 19.95
CA ARG A 65 -12.41 6.93 19.92
C ARG A 65 -12.68 7.63 18.59
N ALA A 66 -12.72 6.89 17.50
CA ALA A 66 -13.09 7.43 16.19
C ALA A 66 -14.62 7.64 16.00
N GLY A 67 -15.42 7.41 17.06
CA GLY A 67 -16.87 7.67 17.06
C GLY A 67 -17.74 6.53 16.52
N LEU A 68 -17.17 5.34 16.26
CA LEU A 68 -17.96 4.18 15.85
C LEU A 68 -18.60 3.50 17.06
N VAL A 69 -19.78 2.91 16.84
CA VAL A 69 -20.55 2.21 17.87
C VAL A 69 -20.45 0.71 17.66
N GLU A 70 -19.94 0.00 18.67
CA GLU A 70 -19.85 -1.47 18.64
C GLU A 70 -21.25 -2.11 18.58
N GLY A 71 -21.39 -3.17 17.82
CA GLY A 71 -22.68 -3.85 17.56
C GLY A 71 -23.47 -3.22 16.40
N ARG A 72 -23.35 -1.91 16.17
CA ARG A 72 -23.98 -1.21 15.03
C ARG A 72 -23.01 -1.07 13.84
N ASP A 73 -21.87 -0.44 14.07
CA ASP A 73 -20.91 -0.08 13.02
C ASP A 73 -19.81 -1.11 12.85
N PHE A 74 -19.46 -1.76 13.95
CA PHE A 74 -18.41 -2.79 13.96
C PHE A 74 -18.62 -3.82 15.08
N THR A 75 -17.91 -4.95 14.96
CA THR A 75 -17.78 -5.96 15.99
C THR A 75 -16.30 -6.28 16.18
N ALA A 76 -15.85 -6.25 17.45
CA ALA A 76 -14.48 -6.59 17.81
C ALA A 76 -14.39 -8.04 18.30
N ILE A 77 -13.71 -8.90 17.57
CA ILE A 77 -13.54 -10.33 17.91
C ILE A 77 -12.29 -10.51 18.76
N ASP A 78 -12.48 -11.09 19.94
CA ASP A 78 -11.36 -11.49 20.79
C ASP A 78 -10.75 -12.81 20.30
N SER A 79 -9.61 -12.73 19.66
CA SER A 79 -8.78 -13.87 19.25
C SER A 79 -7.43 -13.92 20.00
N GLU A 80 -7.29 -13.19 21.11
CA GLU A 80 -6.04 -13.05 21.87
C GLU A 80 -5.54 -14.38 22.47
N ALA A 81 -6.43 -15.31 22.76
CA ALA A 81 -6.04 -16.63 23.26
C ALA A 81 -5.03 -17.35 22.34
N VAL A 82 -5.09 -17.10 21.03
CA VAL A 82 -4.14 -17.66 20.05
C VAL A 82 -3.18 -16.57 19.53
N ALA A 83 -3.65 -15.37 19.32
CA ALA A 83 -2.83 -14.30 18.76
C ALA A 83 -1.69 -13.87 19.70
N ARG A 84 -1.97 -13.71 21.01
CA ARG A 84 -0.97 -13.25 21.99
C ARG A 84 0.20 -14.22 22.18
N PRO A 85 0.01 -15.56 22.36
CA PRO A 85 1.12 -16.51 22.41
C PRO A 85 1.97 -16.51 21.14
N ILE A 86 1.34 -16.41 19.96
CA ILE A 86 2.05 -16.36 18.68
C ILE A 86 2.92 -15.12 18.58
N TRP A 87 2.41 -13.95 19.01
CA TRP A 87 3.18 -12.71 19.07
C TRP A 87 4.39 -12.82 20.00
N ARG A 88 4.22 -13.36 21.21
CA ARG A 88 5.32 -13.58 22.17
C ARG A 88 6.37 -14.54 21.60
N LEU A 89 5.95 -15.63 20.99
CA LEU A 89 6.85 -16.56 20.34
C LEU A 89 7.62 -15.89 19.19
N ALA A 90 6.93 -15.09 18.40
CA ALA A 90 7.53 -14.35 17.30
C ALA A 90 8.55 -13.31 17.78
N GLU A 91 8.30 -12.63 18.90
CA GLU A 91 9.26 -11.70 19.53
C GLU A 91 10.53 -12.42 20.00
N ILE A 92 10.39 -13.60 20.64
CA ILE A 92 11.53 -14.42 21.07
C ILE A 92 12.36 -14.86 19.84
N LEU A 93 11.70 -15.31 18.77
CA LEU A 93 12.36 -15.79 17.54
C LEU A 93 12.98 -14.67 16.71
N ARG A 94 12.59 -13.42 16.92
CA ARG A 94 13.11 -12.24 16.19
C ARG A 94 14.58 -11.94 16.46
N MET A 95 15.16 -12.42 17.57
CA MET A 95 16.58 -12.17 17.93
C MET A 95 17.05 -10.71 17.71
N GLY A 96 16.17 -9.72 18.02
CA GLY A 96 16.47 -8.29 17.91
C GLY A 96 15.34 -7.44 17.32
N LYS A 97 15.24 -6.18 17.78
CA LYS A 97 14.21 -5.22 17.34
C LYS A 97 14.29 -5.00 15.80
N GLY A 98 13.18 -5.22 15.12
CA GLY A 98 13.02 -4.87 13.71
C GLY A 98 13.40 -5.92 12.67
N LYS A 99 13.89 -7.11 13.03
CA LYS A 99 14.24 -8.21 12.10
C LYS A 99 13.20 -9.34 12.12
N GLY A 100 13.20 -10.21 11.09
CA GLY A 100 12.34 -11.40 11.06
C GLY A 100 10.84 -11.14 10.86
N TRP A 101 10.44 -10.04 10.24
CA TRP A 101 9.05 -9.68 9.99
C TRP A 101 8.28 -10.73 9.17
N THR A 102 8.96 -11.39 8.25
CA THR A 102 8.40 -12.49 7.42
C THR A 102 7.94 -13.68 8.26
N MET A 103 8.66 -14.01 9.34
CA MET A 103 8.30 -15.10 10.25
C MET A 103 7.01 -14.78 11.03
N VAL A 104 6.91 -13.56 11.56
CA VAL A 104 5.71 -13.08 12.28
C VAL A 104 4.50 -13.13 11.38
N THR A 105 4.62 -12.61 10.17
CA THR A 105 3.53 -12.62 9.18
C THR A 105 3.12 -14.04 8.80
N ALA A 106 4.08 -14.96 8.64
CA ALA A 106 3.80 -16.35 8.29
C ALA A 106 3.07 -17.09 9.42
N LEU A 107 3.51 -16.94 10.68
CA LEU A 107 2.85 -17.55 11.84
C LEU A 107 1.43 -16.97 12.04
N SER A 108 1.30 -15.66 12.03
CA SER A 108 0.00 -14.99 12.17
C SER A 108 -0.99 -15.42 11.08
N SER A 109 -0.55 -15.46 9.83
CA SER A 109 -1.40 -15.88 8.70
C SER A 109 -1.84 -17.35 8.76
N LYS A 110 -1.01 -18.23 9.33
CA LYS A 110 -1.30 -19.67 9.37
C LYS A 110 -2.05 -20.12 10.60
N LEU A 111 -1.92 -19.42 11.72
CA LEU A 111 -2.47 -19.86 13.01
C LEU A 111 -3.46 -18.85 13.60
N ALA A 112 -3.09 -17.56 13.71
CA ALA A 112 -3.93 -16.58 14.37
C ALA A 112 -5.13 -16.18 13.50
N TYR A 113 -4.93 -15.93 12.22
CA TYR A 113 -6.00 -15.50 11.33
C TYR A 113 -7.08 -16.58 11.11
N PRO A 114 -6.78 -17.87 10.89
CA PRO A 114 -7.81 -18.91 10.84
C PRO A 114 -8.64 -19.04 12.12
N TYR A 115 -8.03 -18.79 13.29
CA TYR A 115 -8.76 -18.79 14.55
C TYR A 115 -9.70 -17.59 14.67
N PHE A 116 -9.25 -16.40 14.27
CA PHE A 116 -10.09 -15.21 14.15
C PHE A 116 -11.28 -15.46 13.22
N GLU A 117 -11.07 -15.99 12.00
CA GLU A 117 -12.15 -16.33 11.08
C GLU A 117 -13.12 -17.38 11.61
N ARG A 118 -12.62 -18.35 12.39
CA ARG A 118 -13.49 -19.34 13.03
C ARG A 118 -14.46 -18.68 13.99
N LYS A 119 -13.99 -17.75 14.83
CA LYS A 119 -14.84 -16.98 15.75
C LYS A 119 -15.80 -16.06 14.99
N LEU A 120 -15.31 -15.39 13.97
CA LEU A 120 -16.15 -14.59 13.09
C LEU A 120 -17.29 -15.42 12.49
N TRP A 121 -16.99 -16.62 12.02
CA TRP A 121 -18.04 -17.50 11.46
C TRP A 121 -19.04 -18.00 12.50
N GLN A 122 -18.63 -18.20 13.74
CA GLN A 122 -19.55 -18.56 14.83
C GLN A 122 -20.57 -17.48 15.08
N GLU A 123 -20.19 -16.21 14.98
CA GLU A 123 -21.05 -15.06 15.22
C GLU A 123 -21.84 -14.64 13.97
N PHE A 124 -21.18 -14.50 12.84
CA PHE A 124 -21.78 -13.96 11.61
C PHE A 124 -22.25 -15.04 10.61
N GLY A 125 -21.86 -16.29 10.78
CA GLY A 125 -22.25 -17.35 9.85
C GLY A 125 -23.75 -17.52 9.67
N PRO A 126 -24.56 -17.55 10.77
CA PRO A 126 -26.04 -17.58 10.67
C PRO A 126 -26.61 -16.37 9.95
N ARG A 127 -26.10 -15.17 10.21
CA ARG A 127 -26.52 -13.91 9.59
C ARG A 127 -26.19 -13.86 8.10
N ILE A 128 -25.00 -14.37 7.73
CA ILE A 128 -24.58 -14.51 6.32
C ILE A 128 -25.51 -15.51 5.61
N ALA A 129 -25.80 -16.66 6.23
CA ALA A 129 -26.68 -17.67 5.65
C ALA A 129 -28.14 -17.19 5.53
N ALA A 130 -28.59 -16.30 6.41
CA ALA A 130 -29.89 -15.65 6.35
C ALA A 130 -30.00 -14.53 5.29
N GLY A 131 -28.89 -14.18 4.58
CA GLY A 131 -28.87 -13.15 3.56
C GLY A 131 -28.93 -11.72 4.13
N GLU A 132 -28.44 -11.50 5.35
CA GLU A 132 -28.35 -10.16 5.93
C GLU A 132 -27.33 -9.28 5.21
N PHE A 133 -26.36 -9.89 4.52
CA PHE A 133 -25.32 -9.21 3.77
C PHE A 133 -25.41 -9.55 2.27
N ASP A 134 -25.28 -8.53 1.43
CA ASP A 134 -25.20 -8.69 -0.01
C ASP A 134 -23.81 -9.16 -0.45
N ILE A 135 -22.76 -8.78 0.31
CA ILE A 135 -21.35 -9.11 0.04
C ILE A 135 -20.60 -9.32 1.37
N VAL A 136 -19.68 -10.26 1.36
CA VAL A 136 -18.63 -10.40 2.39
C VAL A 136 -17.28 -10.03 1.75
N HIS A 137 -16.61 -9.01 2.29
CA HIS A 137 -15.34 -8.52 1.76
C HIS A 137 -14.21 -8.61 2.78
N ARG A 138 -13.19 -9.41 2.50
CA ARG A 138 -11.96 -9.48 3.29
C ARG A 138 -10.96 -8.44 2.80
N VAL A 139 -10.75 -7.36 3.58
CA VAL A 139 -9.77 -6.31 3.33
C VAL A 139 -8.40 -6.68 3.91
N THR A 140 -8.35 -7.05 5.18
CA THR A 140 -7.10 -7.53 5.81
C THR A 140 -7.27 -8.95 6.37
N PRO A 141 -6.18 -9.72 6.43
CA PRO A 141 -4.78 -9.43 6.10
C PRO A 141 -4.54 -9.17 4.61
N LEU A 142 -3.67 -8.19 4.28
CA LEU A 142 -3.33 -7.88 2.88
C LEU A 142 -2.50 -8.98 2.22
N THR A 143 -1.79 -9.80 3.01
CA THR A 143 -0.89 -10.81 2.46
C THR A 143 -1.62 -11.89 1.65
N PRO A 144 -1.16 -12.24 0.44
CA PRO A 144 -1.72 -13.33 -0.36
C PRO A 144 -1.50 -14.72 0.25
N THR A 145 -0.67 -14.82 1.30
CA THR A 145 -0.40 -16.09 1.99
C THR A 145 -1.44 -16.45 3.04
N ALA A 146 -2.28 -15.49 3.47
CA ALA A 146 -3.37 -15.73 4.39
C ALA A 146 -4.56 -16.34 3.68
N ASN A 147 -4.91 -17.59 4.06
CA ASN A 147 -6.07 -18.27 3.51
C ASN A 147 -7.34 -17.87 4.27
N SER A 148 -8.42 -17.61 3.55
CA SER A 148 -9.74 -17.39 4.15
C SER A 148 -10.55 -18.68 4.15
N LEU A 149 -10.85 -19.18 5.35
CA LEU A 149 -11.61 -20.41 5.55
C LEU A 149 -13.11 -20.21 5.38
N ILE A 150 -13.57 -18.97 5.48
CA ILE A 150 -14.99 -18.64 5.32
C ILE A 150 -15.39 -18.47 3.86
N ALA A 151 -14.47 -18.19 2.94
CA ALA A 151 -14.79 -18.00 1.52
C ALA A 151 -15.63 -19.17 0.92
N PRO A 152 -15.25 -20.46 1.12
CA PRO A 152 -16.08 -21.57 0.67
C PRO A 152 -17.44 -21.66 1.38
N ARG A 153 -17.53 -21.16 2.61
CA ARG A 153 -18.79 -21.15 3.37
C ARG A 153 -19.72 -20.06 2.89
N CYS A 154 -19.22 -18.88 2.58
CA CYS A 154 -19.98 -17.80 1.95
C CYS A 154 -20.55 -18.25 0.60
N ARG A 155 -19.73 -18.88 -0.26
CA ARG A 155 -20.18 -19.47 -1.52
C ARG A 155 -21.30 -20.49 -1.34
N LYS A 156 -21.20 -21.35 -0.32
CA LYS A 156 -22.25 -22.34 0.00
C LYS A 156 -23.55 -21.66 0.46
N ALA A 157 -23.43 -20.53 1.16
CA ALA A 157 -24.56 -19.70 1.60
C ALA A 157 -25.15 -18.83 0.47
N GLY A 158 -24.57 -18.84 -0.74
CA GLY A 158 -25.02 -18.00 -1.83
C GLY A 158 -24.61 -16.52 -1.73
N VAL A 159 -23.73 -16.18 -0.78
CA VAL A 159 -23.27 -14.80 -0.58
C VAL A 159 -21.89 -14.62 -1.22
N PRO A 160 -21.71 -13.66 -2.14
CA PRO A 160 -20.45 -13.37 -2.78
C PRO A 160 -19.35 -13.04 -1.78
N PHE A 161 -18.14 -13.59 -2.02
CA PHE A 161 -16.95 -13.31 -1.23
C PHE A 161 -15.90 -12.58 -2.08
N VAL A 162 -15.58 -11.35 -1.70
CA VAL A 162 -14.53 -10.53 -2.30
C VAL A 162 -13.31 -10.52 -1.39
N MET A 163 -12.10 -10.54 -1.94
CA MET A 163 -10.88 -10.42 -1.15
C MET A 163 -9.89 -9.46 -1.77
N GLY A 164 -9.28 -8.65 -0.93
CA GLY A 164 -8.26 -7.66 -1.29
C GLY A 164 -8.61 -6.23 -0.85
N PRO A 165 -7.79 -5.26 -1.28
CA PRO A 165 -6.60 -5.43 -2.13
C PRO A 165 -5.51 -6.26 -1.45
N LEU A 166 -5.07 -7.32 -2.12
CA LEU A 166 -4.01 -8.19 -1.63
C LEU A 166 -2.66 -7.68 -2.12
N ASN A 167 -1.70 -7.52 -1.23
CA ASN A 167 -0.34 -7.20 -1.62
C ASN A 167 0.70 -7.87 -0.73
N GLY A 168 1.85 -8.13 -1.29
CA GLY A 168 2.97 -8.74 -0.57
C GLY A 168 3.68 -9.79 -1.39
N GLY A 169 4.70 -10.36 -0.78
CA GLY A 169 5.38 -11.47 -1.45
C GLY A 169 6.38 -11.09 -2.52
N VAL A 170 6.60 -9.81 -2.76
CA VAL A 170 7.58 -9.34 -3.76
C VAL A 170 8.94 -10.00 -3.49
N PRO A 171 9.53 -10.70 -4.48
CA PRO A 171 10.82 -11.34 -4.34
C PRO A 171 11.93 -10.30 -4.12
N TRP A 172 13.09 -10.73 -3.69
CA TRP A 172 14.25 -9.87 -3.73
C TRP A 172 14.74 -9.76 -5.19
N PRO A 173 15.09 -8.56 -5.66
CA PRO A 173 15.66 -8.42 -6.99
C PRO A 173 17.01 -9.10 -7.06
N LYS A 174 17.38 -9.53 -8.27
CA LYS A 174 18.71 -10.11 -8.54
C LYS A 174 19.79 -9.06 -8.25
N GLY A 175 20.90 -9.48 -7.66
CA GLY A 175 22.02 -8.58 -7.33
C GLY A 175 21.98 -7.97 -5.92
N PHE A 176 20.91 -8.24 -5.12
CA PHE A 176 20.77 -7.74 -3.73
C PHE A 176 20.81 -8.87 -2.69
N ASP A 177 21.54 -9.94 -2.95
CA ASP A 177 21.67 -11.07 -2.02
C ASP A 177 22.42 -10.72 -0.72
N ALA A 178 23.29 -9.71 -0.74
CA ALA A 178 23.99 -9.22 0.44
C ALA A 178 22.99 -8.53 1.39
N GLU A 179 22.15 -7.67 0.88
CA GLU A 179 21.08 -6.97 1.61
C GLU A 179 20.06 -7.96 2.15
N ARG A 180 19.67 -8.95 1.36
CA ARG A 180 18.78 -10.04 1.76
C ARG A 180 19.33 -10.84 2.93
N ARG A 181 20.62 -11.16 2.94
CA ARG A 181 21.29 -11.86 4.05
C ARG A 181 21.34 -11.00 5.32
N ARG A 182 21.58 -9.70 5.19
CA ARG A 182 21.56 -8.74 6.31
C ARG A 182 20.18 -8.67 7.00
N GLU A 183 19.09 -8.77 6.22
CA GLU A 183 17.73 -8.80 6.73
C GLU A 183 17.31 -10.17 7.30
N ARG A 184 18.15 -11.20 7.22
CA ARG A 184 17.89 -12.58 7.70
C ARG A 184 16.59 -13.18 7.15
N GLU A 185 16.22 -12.87 5.91
CA GLU A 185 14.98 -13.36 5.27
C GLU A 185 15.17 -14.72 4.57
N TRP A 186 15.76 -15.70 5.26
CA TRP A 186 15.95 -17.05 4.72
C TRP A 186 14.66 -17.79 4.37
N LEU A 187 13.54 -17.49 5.08
CA LEU A 187 12.21 -18.04 4.76
C LEU A 187 11.68 -17.63 3.38
N SER A 188 12.26 -16.61 2.76
CA SER A 188 11.88 -16.20 1.41
C SER A 188 12.19 -17.29 0.37
N TYR A 189 13.13 -18.22 0.63
CA TYR A 189 13.48 -19.33 -0.26
C TYR A 189 12.38 -20.41 -0.32
N VAL A 190 11.67 -20.67 0.78
CA VAL A 190 10.59 -21.68 0.85
C VAL A 190 9.19 -21.10 0.68
N ARG A 191 9.12 -19.81 0.37
CA ARG A 191 7.87 -19.06 0.27
C ARG A 191 6.91 -19.60 -0.81
N GLY A 192 7.41 -20.25 -1.86
CA GLY A 192 6.60 -20.82 -2.93
C GLY A 192 5.69 -21.98 -2.51
N LEU A 193 6.04 -22.71 -1.42
CA LEU A 193 5.32 -23.90 -1.02
C LEU A 193 3.86 -23.66 -0.59
N TYR A 194 3.52 -22.46 -0.10
CA TYR A 194 2.14 -22.15 0.27
C TYR A 194 1.17 -22.18 -0.93
N ARG A 195 1.67 -21.99 -2.15
CA ARG A 195 0.87 -22.06 -3.38
C ARG A 195 0.26 -23.44 -3.63
N LEU A 196 0.87 -24.49 -3.08
CA LEU A 196 0.41 -25.89 -3.19
C LEU A 196 -0.73 -26.22 -2.20
N SER A 197 -1.04 -25.32 -1.25
CA SER A 197 -2.04 -25.56 -0.21
C SER A 197 -3.44 -25.78 -0.80
N LEU A 198 -4.09 -26.85 -0.39
CA LEU A 198 -5.49 -27.16 -0.76
C LEU A 198 -6.47 -26.11 -0.26
N SER A 199 -6.21 -25.53 0.94
CA SER A 199 -7.04 -24.44 1.49
C SER A 199 -6.99 -23.20 0.62
N ARG A 200 -5.80 -22.85 0.11
CA ARG A 200 -5.64 -21.75 -0.85
C ARG A 200 -6.43 -22.00 -2.15
N ARG A 201 -6.31 -23.16 -2.72
CA ARG A 201 -7.06 -23.51 -3.94
C ARG A 201 -8.59 -23.44 -3.73
N ARG A 202 -9.08 -23.90 -2.56
CA ARG A 202 -10.50 -23.80 -2.18
C ARG A 202 -10.95 -22.36 -2.02
N MET A 203 -10.14 -21.52 -1.37
CA MET A 203 -10.40 -20.08 -1.23
C MET A 203 -10.47 -19.38 -2.58
N ILE A 204 -9.48 -19.57 -3.45
CA ILE A 204 -9.44 -18.96 -4.78
C ILE A 204 -10.66 -19.37 -5.61
N ARG A 205 -11.04 -20.65 -5.59
CA ARG A 205 -12.24 -21.14 -6.31
C ARG A 205 -13.54 -20.57 -5.76
N ALA A 206 -13.57 -20.23 -4.48
CA ALA A 206 -14.76 -19.74 -3.80
C ALA A 206 -14.91 -18.21 -3.89
N ALA A 207 -13.83 -17.48 -4.11
CA ALA A 207 -13.87 -16.03 -4.23
C ALA A 207 -14.64 -15.62 -5.50
N SER A 208 -15.56 -14.66 -5.35
CA SER A 208 -16.33 -14.07 -6.45
C SER A 208 -15.50 -13.00 -7.19
N ALA A 209 -14.65 -12.26 -6.46
CA ALA A 209 -13.63 -11.38 -7.03
C ALA A 209 -12.37 -11.37 -6.17
N ILE A 210 -11.24 -11.17 -6.83
CA ILE A 210 -9.93 -11.02 -6.21
C ILE A 210 -9.36 -9.67 -6.64
N ILE A 211 -9.08 -8.81 -5.67
CA ILE A 211 -8.44 -7.52 -5.89
C ILE A 211 -6.96 -7.67 -5.52
N ALA A 212 -6.07 -7.51 -6.47
CA ALA A 212 -4.64 -7.51 -6.24
C ALA A 212 -4.11 -6.07 -6.15
N GLY A 213 -3.20 -5.80 -5.22
CA GLY A 213 -2.58 -4.49 -5.02
C GLY A 213 -1.41 -4.22 -5.93
N SER A 214 -0.90 -5.24 -6.65
CA SER A 214 0.21 -5.13 -7.59
C SER A 214 0.17 -6.24 -8.63
N ARG A 215 0.84 -6.02 -9.79
CA ARG A 215 0.98 -7.04 -10.85
C ARG A 215 1.68 -8.30 -10.35
N HIS A 216 2.68 -8.13 -9.46
CA HIS A 216 3.33 -9.29 -8.84
C HIS A 216 2.32 -10.13 -8.07
N THR A 217 1.49 -9.51 -7.22
CA THR A 217 0.45 -10.23 -6.48
C THR A 217 -0.61 -10.82 -7.41
N ALA A 218 -1.00 -10.11 -8.47
CA ALA A 218 -1.94 -10.61 -9.48
C ALA A 218 -1.42 -11.89 -10.14
N SER A 219 -0.13 -11.98 -10.47
CA SER A 219 0.47 -13.17 -11.05
C SER A 219 0.33 -14.44 -10.20
N GLU A 220 0.18 -14.27 -8.89
CA GLU A 220 -0.08 -15.39 -7.99
C GLU A 220 -1.50 -15.96 -8.09
N PHE A 221 -2.42 -15.23 -8.71
CA PHE A 221 -3.83 -15.59 -8.91
C PHE A 221 -4.19 -15.79 -10.38
N ALA A 222 -3.23 -16.05 -11.26
CA ALA A 222 -3.43 -16.23 -12.69
C ALA A 222 -4.51 -17.29 -13.03
N THR A 223 -4.74 -18.29 -12.17
CA THR A 223 -5.81 -19.29 -12.33
C THR A 223 -7.23 -18.75 -12.09
N ALA A 224 -7.36 -17.50 -11.73
CA ALA A 224 -8.62 -16.79 -11.50
C ALA A 224 -8.65 -15.44 -12.26
N SER A 225 -7.99 -15.37 -13.42
CA SER A 225 -7.88 -14.14 -14.22
C SER A 225 -9.22 -13.59 -14.68
N ASP A 226 -10.22 -14.45 -14.80
CA ASP A 226 -11.62 -14.12 -15.13
C ASP A 226 -12.32 -13.23 -14.08
N ARG A 227 -11.80 -13.17 -12.85
CA ARG A 227 -12.34 -12.42 -11.72
C ARG A 227 -11.25 -11.73 -10.90
N LEU A 228 -10.13 -11.39 -11.54
CA LEU A 228 -8.98 -10.70 -10.96
C LEU A 228 -8.92 -9.27 -11.49
N THR A 229 -8.79 -8.33 -10.57
CA THR A 229 -8.61 -6.90 -10.87
C THR A 229 -7.45 -6.31 -10.09
N LEU A 230 -6.93 -5.17 -10.56
CA LEU A 230 -5.81 -4.46 -9.94
C LEU A 230 -6.30 -3.15 -9.30
N ILE A 231 -6.18 -3.05 -7.97
CA ILE A 231 -6.40 -1.82 -7.20
C ILE A 231 -5.30 -1.76 -6.14
N PRO A 232 -4.30 -0.86 -6.26
CA PRO A 232 -3.27 -0.69 -5.24
C PRO A 232 -3.87 -0.44 -3.86
N GLU A 233 -3.32 -1.04 -2.82
CA GLU A 233 -3.88 -1.01 -1.46
C GLU A 233 -3.76 0.35 -0.77
N ASN A 234 -2.74 1.15 -1.13
CA ASN A 234 -2.55 2.47 -0.53
C ASN A 234 -3.45 3.51 -1.18
N GLY A 235 -3.87 4.48 -0.38
CA GLY A 235 -4.66 5.62 -0.81
C GLY A 235 -4.31 6.87 0.00
N ILE A 236 -4.76 8.00 -0.48
CA ILE A 236 -4.51 9.31 0.12
C ILE A 236 -5.80 9.86 0.73
N ASP A 237 -5.67 10.40 1.92
CA ASP A 237 -6.67 11.29 2.51
C ASP A 237 -6.29 12.74 2.16
N PRO A 238 -7.06 13.43 1.29
CA PRO A 238 -6.75 14.81 0.90
C PRO A 238 -6.76 15.79 2.07
N ALA A 239 -7.55 15.51 3.13
CA ALA A 239 -7.57 16.36 4.31
C ALA A 239 -6.27 16.27 5.11
N ARG A 240 -5.63 15.10 5.10
CA ARG A 240 -4.36 14.86 5.76
C ARG A 240 -3.17 15.35 4.93
N PHE A 241 -3.23 15.24 3.60
CA PHE A 241 -2.18 15.70 2.67
C PHE A 241 -2.68 16.93 1.91
N SER A 242 -2.91 18.03 2.66
CA SER A 242 -3.49 19.28 2.15
C SER A 242 -2.47 20.34 1.74
N LEU A 243 -1.21 20.20 2.18
CA LEU A 243 -0.13 21.10 1.77
C LEU A 243 0.24 20.89 0.30
N ARG A 244 0.87 21.88 -0.28
CA ARG A 244 1.40 21.81 -1.65
C ARG A 244 2.85 22.28 -1.65
N ALA A 245 3.69 21.50 -2.32
CA ALA A 245 5.09 21.85 -2.52
C ALA A 245 5.20 22.98 -3.53
N GLU A 246 6.06 23.93 -3.23
CA GLU A 246 6.45 24.95 -4.20
C GLU A 246 7.40 24.34 -5.24
N GLN A 247 7.09 24.56 -6.52
CA GLN A 247 7.87 24.05 -7.63
C GLN A 247 8.45 25.23 -8.45
N PRO A 248 9.52 25.89 -7.94
CA PRO A 248 10.05 27.09 -8.59
C PRO A 248 10.72 26.80 -9.94
N GLY A 249 11.04 25.55 -10.26
CA GLY A 249 11.74 25.20 -11.50
C GLY A 249 13.18 25.73 -11.56
N THR A 250 13.81 25.94 -10.41
CA THR A 250 15.16 26.49 -10.28
C THR A 250 16.03 25.68 -9.31
N LEU A 251 17.34 25.93 -9.36
CA LEU A 251 18.30 25.33 -8.44
C LEU A 251 18.48 26.20 -7.16
N PRO A 252 18.90 25.62 -6.03
CA PRO A 252 19.16 24.19 -5.83
C PRO A 252 17.88 23.36 -5.75
N LEU A 253 17.91 22.11 -6.22
CA LEU A 253 16.82 21.16 -6.00
C LEU A 253 16.81 20.68 -4.55
N ARG A 254 15.68 20.81 -3.88
CA ARG A 254 15.44 20.22 -2.56
C ARG A 254 14.86 18.83 -2.74
N CYS A 255 15.57 17.82 -2.27
CA CYS A 255 15.20 16.43 -2.38
C CYS A 255 14.93 15.85 -1.00
N ALA A 256 13.93 15.00 -0.89
CA ALA A 256 13.65 14.25 0.32
C ALA A 256 13.79 12.74 0.09
N PHE A 257 14.27 12.05 1.11
CA PHE A 257 14.08 10.61 1.30
C PHE A 257 13.20 10.42 2.54
N VAL A 258 12.16 9.59 2.41
CA VAL A 258 11.28 9.29 3.55
C VAL A 258 11.17 7.77 3.72
N GLY A 259 11.57 7.30 4.88
CA GLY A 259 11.44 5.87 5.18
C GLY A 259 12.43 5.36 6.21
N ARG A 260 12.22 4.10 6.59
CA ARG A 260 13.10 3.43 7.53
C ARG A 260 14.50 3.28 6.95
N LEU A 261 15.54 3.60 7.73
CA LEU A 261 16.94 3.54 7.29
C LEU A 261 17.48 2.10 7.37
N VAL A 262 17.12 1.31 6.36
CA VAL A 262 17.51 -0.11 6.19
C VAL A 262 18.09 -0.33 4.80
N PRO A 263 18.94 -1.37 4.61
CA PRO A 263 19.68 -1.57 3.35
C PRO A 263 18.80 -1.60 2.09
N TYR A 264 17.64 -2.27 2.15
CA TYR A 264 16.76 -2.37 0.97
C TYR A 264 16.01 -1.10 0.60
N LYS A 265 15.98 -0.09 1.48
CA LYS A 265 15.44 1.24 1.18
C LYS A 265 16.45 2.15 0.48
N GLY A 266 17.74 1.83 0.56
CA GLY A 266 18.82 2.42 -0.20
C GLY A 266 19.19 3.87 0.11
N PRO A 267 19.06 4.39 1.35
CA PRO A 267 19.49 5.76 1.63
C PRO A 267 20.98 5.98 1.37
N ASP A 268 21.82 4.96 1.55
CA ASP A 268 23.23 4.95 1.22
C ASP A 268 23.47 5.03 -0.30
N MET A 269 22.67 4.30 -1.10
CA MET A 269 22.72 4.39 -2.57
C MET A 269 22.32 5.78 -3.06
N LEU A 270 21.35 6.43 -2.38
CA LEU A 270 20.93 7.78 -2.72
C LEU A 270 22.06 8.79 -2.50
N ILE A 271 22.71 8.78 -1.33
CA ILE A 271 23.83 9.67 -1.03
C ILE A 271 24.96 9.48 -2.06
N GLU A 272 25.27 8.23 -2.40
CA GLU A 272 26.28 7.90 -3.42
C GLU A 272 25.90 8.44 -4.82
N ALA A 273 24.63 8.31 -5.20
CA ALA A 273 24.14 8.81 -6.48
C ALA A 273 24.13 10.34 -6.57
N ALA A 274 23.70 11.00 -5.47
CA ALA A 274 23.52 12.44 -5.40
C ALA A 274 24.81 13.21 -5.10
N GLU A 275 25.90 12.55 -4.68
CA GLU A 275 27.15 13.18 -4.23
C GLU A 275 27.65 14.31 -5.15
N PRO A 276 27.72 14.18 -6.49
CA PRO A 276 28.19 15.27 -7.34
C PRO A 276 27.37 16.56 -7.18
N PHE A 277 26.04 16.43 -7.14
CA PHE A 277 25.08 17.55 -7.07
C PHE A 277 24.99 18.15 -5.67
N LEU A 278 25.22 17.35 -4.62
CA LEU A 278 25.33 17.82 -3.23
C LEU A 278 26.62 18.60 -3.02
N ARG A 279 27.69 18.20 -3.71
CA ARG A 279 29.02 18.80 -3.59
C ARG A 279 29.12 20.16 -4.33
N ASP A 280 28.50 20.26 -5.51
CA ASP A 280 28.49 21.50 -6.31
C ASP A 280 27.38 22.48 -5.90
N GLY A 281 26.51 22.10 -4.93
CA GLY A 281 25.45 22.94 -4.41
C GLY A 281 24.20 23.02 -5.29
N SER A 282 24.11 22.22 -6.38
CA SER A 282 22.90 22.15 -7.22
C SER A 282 21.75 21.37 -6.56
N MET A 283 22.03 20.65 -5.45
CA MET A 283 21.05 19.88 -4.71
C MET A 283 21.29 19.94 -3.20
N VAL A 284 20.20 19.86 -2.44
CA VAL A 284 20.20 19.57 -1.00
C VAL A 284 19.31 18.36 -0.71
N LEU A 285 19.62 17.59 0.33
CA LEU A 285 18.93 16.33 0.64
C LEU A 285 18.49 16.27 2.10
N ASP A 286 17.20 16.11 2.32
CA ASP A 286 16.59 15.83 3.61
C ASP A 286 16.27 14.34 3.75
N ILE A 287 16.79 13.67 4.78
CA ILE A 287 16.54 12.26 5.06
C ILE A 287 15.65 12.14 6.30
N LEU A 288 14.38 11.77 6.09
CA LEU A 288 13.36 11.62 7.12
C LEU A 288 13.19 10.13 7.46
N GLY A 289 13.63 9.76 8.64
CA GLY A 289 13.51 8.39 9.13
C GLY A 289 14.66 7.99 10.04
N ASP A 290 14.48 6.83 10.65
CA ASP A 290 15.46 6.22 11.54
C ASP A 290 15.64 4.73 11.21
N GLY A 291 16.74 4.17 11.66
CA GLY A 291 17.02 2.75 11.47
C GLY A 291 18.50 2.38 11.65
N PRO A 292 18.81 1.08 11.46
CA PRO A 292 20.15 0.56 11.71
C PRO A 292 21.25 1.15 10.82
N LEU A 293 20.90 1.82 9.72
CA LEU A 293 21.89 2.51 8.87
C LEU A 293 22.24 3.92 9.34
N MET A 294 21.56 4.50 10.35
CA MET A 294 21.81 5.86 10.80
C MET A 294 23.30 6.15 11.07
N PRO A 295 24.06 5.34 11.85
CA PRO A 295 25.48 5.59 12.09
C PRO A 295 26.31 5.53 10.81
N VAL A 296 26.00 4.58 9.90
CA VAL A 296 26.70 4.43 8.63
C VAL A 296 26.50 5.65 7.73
N LEU A 297 25.27 6.20 7.70
CA LEU A 297 24.97 7.40 6.92
C LEU A 297 25.67 8.64 7.50
N GLN A 298 25.70 8.78 8.82
CA GLN A 298 26.45 9.86 9.50
C GLN A 298 27.93 9.85 9.12
N GLU A 299 28.57 8.68 9.22
CA GLU A 299 29.98 8.50 8.83
C GLU A 299 30.20 8.79 7.34
N MET A 300 29.30 8.30 6.48
CA MET A 300 29.37 8.50 5.03
C MET A 300 29.27 9.99 4.65
N ILE A 301 28.33 10.73 5.26
CA ILE A 301 28.10 12.16 5.04
C ILE A 301 29.33 12.96 5.49
N ALA A 302 29.83 12.69 6.70
CA ALA A 302 30.99 13.36 7.24
C ALA A 302 32.27 13.08 6.43
N GLY A 303 32.55 11.78 6.13
CA GLY A 303 33.73 11.36 5.37
C GLY A 303 33.76 11.86 3.93
N ARG A 304 32.58 12.20 3.36
CA ARG A 304 32.47 12.80 2.02
C ARG A 304 32.39 14.33 2.04
N GLY A 305 32.37 14.96 3.21
CA GLY A 305 32.26 16.42 3.34
C GLY A 305 30.90 16.99 2.92
N LEU A 306 29.82 16.24 3.12
CA LEU A 306 28.46 16.59 2.67
C LEU A 306 27.56 17.12 3.80
N THR A 307 28.11 17.46 4.97
CA THR A 307 27.35 17.86 6.16
C THR A 307 26.51 19.13 5.99
N GLN A 308 26.85 19.99 5.03
CA GLN A 308 26.08 21.21 4.72
C GLN A 308 24.96 20.97 3.70
N ALA A 309 25.01 19.86 2.95
CA ALA A 309 24.07 19.56 1.88
C ALA A 309 23.08 18.43 2.24
N VAL A 310 23.35 17.65 3.30
CA VAL A 310 22.50 16.51 3.73
C VAL A 310 22.11 16.68 5.18
N THR A 311 20.80 16.67 5.45
CA THR A 311 20.23 16.71 6.79
C THR A 311 19.59 15.37 7.16
N LEU A 312 19.99 14.78 8.29
CA LEU A 312 19.37 13.59 8.88
C LEU A 312 18.41 14.02 9.97
N HIS A 313 17.09 13.92 9.71
CA HIS A 313 16.06 14.36 10.67
C HIS A 313 15.74 13.33 11.76
N GLY A 314 16.18 12.08 11.58
CA GLY A 314 15.79 11.00 12.48
C GLY A 314 14.32 10.60 12.31
N TRP A 315 13.76 9.97 13.34
CA TRP A 315 12.36 9.58 13.32
C TRP A 315 11.44 10.80 13.42
N ILE A 316 10.49 10.90 12.48
CA ILE A 316 9.48 11.97 12.42
C ILE A 316 8.10 11.33 12.55
N ASP A 317 7.19 11.96 13.32
CA ASP A 317 5.81 11.51 13.39
C ASP A 317 5.15 11.61 12.00
N HIS A 318 4.41 10.58 11.63
CA HIS A 318 3.80 10.51 10.29
C HIS A 318 2.87 11.70 9.98
N ARG A 319 2.35 12.39 11.00
CA ARG A 319 1.53 13.60 10.83
C ARG A 319 2.36 14.83 10.43
N GLU A 320 3.64 14.83 10.80
CA GLU A 320 4.58 15.93 10.54
C GLU A 320 5.32 15.75 9.22
N VAL A 321 5.36 14.53 8.68
CA VAL A 321 6.08 14.20 7.43
C VAL A 321 5.65 15.12 6.28
N GLN A 322 4.35 15.42 6.14
CA GLN A 322 3.88 16.30 5.06
C GLN A 322 4.50 17.70 5.13
N GLY A 323 4.73 18.24 6.33
CA GLY A 323 5.31 19.58 6.50
C GLY A 323 6.74 19.67 5.98
N LEU A 324 7.54 18.63 6.19
CA LEU A 324 8.91 18.56 5.68
C LEU A 324 8.94 18.16 4.20
N LEU A 325 8.15 17.16 3.82
CA LEU A 325 8.12 16.66 2.45
C LEU A 325 7.60 17.74 1.46
N SER A 326 6.62 18.56 1.87
CA SER A 326 6.11 19.67 1.04
C SER A 326 7.13 20.79 0.80
N GLN A 327 8.26 20.82 1.51
CA GLN A 327 9.35 21.74 1.25
C GLN A 327 10.31 21.26 0.15
N SER A 328 10.09 20.03 -0.35
CA SER A 328 10.95 19.42 -1.37
C SER A 328 10.31 19.44 -2.75
N GLN A 329 11.11 19.49 -3.81
CA GLN A 329 10.69 19.31 -5.19
C GLN A 329 10.64 17.85 -5.58
N LEU A 330 11.55 17.04 -5.05
CA LEU A 330 11.70 15.63 -5.41
C LEU A 330 11.60 14.71 -4.17
N LEU A 331 10.85 13.62 -4.29
CA LEU A 331 11.03 12.43 -3.45
C LEU A 331 12.03 11.50 -4.14
N THR A 332 13.18 11.27 -3.55
CA THR A 332 14.19 10.36 -4.08
C THR A 332 14.19 9.05 -3.32
N PHE A 333 13.67 7.97 -3.94
CA PHE A 333 13.32 6.75 -3.22
C PHE A 333 13.88 5.49 -3.92
N PRO A 334 15.17 5.16 -3.72
CA PRO A 334 15.84 4.02 -4.35
C PRO A 334 15.51 2.68 -3.68
N SER A 335 14.30 2.52 -3.15
CA SER A 335 13.91 1.30 -2.48
C SER A 335 13.82 0.14 -3.46
N VAL A 336 14.68 -0.86 -3.28
CA VAL A 336 14.70 -2.06 -4.12
C VAL A 336 13.71 -3.13 -3.66
N ARG A 337 12.97 -2.86 -2.60
CA ARG A 337 11.92 -3.76 -2.10
C ARG A 337 10.83 -2.98 -1.38
N GLU A 338 9.82 -2.62 -2.13
CA GLU A 338 8.63 -1.94 -1.62
C GLU A 338 7.38 -2.66 -2.11
N PHE A 339 6.35 -2.81 -1.28
CA PHE A 339 5.11 -3.47 -1.68
C PHE A 339 4.17 -2.49 -2.36
N GLY A 340 3.67 -1.51 -1.63
CA GLY A 340 2.58 -0.66 -2.10
C GLY A 340 2.96 0.81 -2.35
N GLY A 341 4.18 1.24 -1.99
CA GLY A 341 4.66 2.59 -2.32
C GLY A 341 3.85 3.73 -1.71
N GLY A 342 3.34 3.59 -0.48
CA GLY A 342 2.50 4.63 0.14
C GLY A 342 3.16 6.01 0.15
N VAL A 343 4.45 6.10 0.48
CA VAL A 343 5.20 7.36 0.50
C VAL A 343 5.28 8.02 -0.88
N VAL A 344 5.25 7.24 -1.95
CA VAL A 344 5.25 7.76 -3.33
C VAL A 344 3.92 8.49 -3.59
N LEU A 345 2.79 7.89 -3.20
CA LEU A 345 1.48 8.56 -3.32
C LEU A 345 1.38 9.80 -2.42
N GLU A 346 1.96 9.74 -1.20
CA GLU A 346 2.03 10.88 -0.28
C GLU A 346 2.79 12.06 -0.91
N ALA A 347 3.95 11.79 -1.52
CA ALA A 347 4.72 12.80 -2.24
C ALA A 347 3.94 13.38 -3.42
N MET A 348 3.39 12.53 -4.28
CA MET A 348 2.59 12.96 -5.44
C MET A 348 1.39 13.81 -5.02
N ALA A 349 0.74 13.48 -3.89
CA ALA A 349 -0.39 14.24 -3.33
C ALA A 349 0.01 15.65 -2.87
N LEU A 350 1.26 15.84 -2.47
CA LEU A 350 1.82 17.13 -2.11
C LEU A 350 2.36 17.91 -3.32
N GLY A 351 2.36 17.33 -4.52
CA GLY A 351 2.99 17.90 -5.70
C GLY A 351 4.52 17.76 -5.68
N VAL A 352 5.04 16.75 -4.98
CA VAL A 352 6.46 16.40 -4.96
C VAL A 352 6.71 15.28 -5.97
N VAL A 353 7.64 15.50 -6.89
CA VAL A 353 7.91 14.58 -8.00
C VAL A 353 8.69 13.35 -7.52
N PRO A 354 8.20 12.12 -7.72
CA PRO A 354 8.91 10.92 -7.33
C PRO A 354 10.02 10.56 -8.35
N VAL A 355 11.21 10.27 -7.82
CA VAL A 355 12.32 9.58 -8.50
C VAL A 355 12.52 8.26 -7.78
N ILE A 356 12.16 7.15 -8.42
CA ILE A 356 12.03 5.85 -7.76
C ILE A 356 12.76 4.73 -8.50
N ALA A 357 13.08 3.65 -7.80
CA ALA A 357 13.46 2.40 -8.46
C ALA A 357 12.22 1.75 -9.11
N ASP A 358 12.32 1.35 -10.36
CA ASP A 358 11.25 0.68 -11.10
C ASP A 358 11.07 -0.77 -10.63
N TYR A 359 10.45 -0.92 -9.47
CA TYR A 359 10.23 -2.23 -8.87
C TYR A 359 8.95 -2.27 -8.03
N ALA A 360 8.11 -3.27 -8.30
CA ALA A 360 6.88 -3.55 -7.57
C ALA A 360 5.93 -2.33 -7.50
N GLY A 361 5.29 -2.08 -6.35
CA GLY A 361 4.28 -1.05 -6.19
C GLY A 361 4.68 0.34 -6.69
N PRO A 362 5.83 0.91 -6.27
CA PRO A 362 6.28 2.21 -6.79
C PRO A 362 6.34 2.29 -8.31
N GLY A 363 6.93 1.28 -8.97
CA GLY A 363 7.03 1.21 -10.42
C GLY A 363 5.68 1.13 -11.15
N GLU A 364 4.63 0.68 -10.46
CA GLU A 364 3.27 0.60 -11.01
C GLU A 364 2.48 1.92 -10.83
N LEU A 365 2.91 2.79 -9.90
CA LEU A 365 2.24 4.05 -9.58
C LEU A 365 2.72 5.21 -10.44
N VAL A 366 4.02 5.24 -10.73
CA VAL A 366 4.70 6.37 -11.40
C VAL A 366 4.76 6.14 -12.90
N THR A 367 4.17 7.05 -13.67
CA THR A 367 4.23 7.08 -15.14
C THR A 367 5.29 8.09 -15.60
N PRO A 368 5.75 8.05 -16.87
CA PRO A 368 6.78 8.96 -17.35
C PRO A 368 6.42 10.45 -17.26
N ASP A 369 5.13 10.78 -17.20
CA ASP A 369 4.58 12.15 -17.07
C ASP A 369 4.32 12.55 -15.61
N THR A 370 4.52 11.65 -14.64
CA THR A 370 4.31 11.92 -13.20
C THR A 370 5.57 11.83 -12.37
N GLY A 371 6.67 11.36 -12.93
CA GLY A 371 7.93 11.20 -12.21
C GLY A 371 8.98 10.45 -13.02
N VAL A 372 10.03 10.01 -12.36
CA VAL A 372 11.15 9.30 -12.99
C VAL A 372 11.31 7.93 -12.37
N THR A 373 11.29 6.89 -13.22
CA THR A 373 11.58 5.51 -12.82
C THR A 373 13.01 5.13 -13.25
N VAL A 374 13.75 4.52 -12.35
CA VAL A 374 15.12 4.04 -12.58
C VAL A 374 15.06 2.51 -12.70
N PRO A 375 15.48 1.93 -13.84
CA PRO A 375 15.45 0.50 -14.04
C PRO A 375 16.21 -0.28 -12.96
N MET A 376 15.68 -1.44 -12.59
CA MET A 376 16.36 -2.36 -11.67
C MET A 376 17.57 -3.02 -12.32
N GLY A 377 18.60 -3.21 -11.50
CA GLY A 377 19.83 -3.88 -11.87
C GLY A 377 20.62 -4.27 -10.64
N THR A 378 21.95 -4.34 -10.77
CA THR A 378 22.87 -4.43 -9.63
C THR A 378 22.84 -3.13 -8.81
N ARG A 379 23.37 -3.16 -7.59
CA ARG A 379 23.49 -1.95 -6.76
C ARG A 379 24.19 -0.79 -7.50
N ALA A 380 25.29 -1.10 -8.22
CA ALA A 380 26.03 -0.08 -8.98
C ALA A 380 25.19 0.51 -10.13
N GLU A 381 24.44 -0.31 -10.84
CA GLU A 381 23.56 0.13 -11.92
C GLU A 381 22.40 1.00 -11.39
N VAL A 382 21.82 0.64 -10.24
CA VAL A 382 20.78 1.47 -9.59
C VAL A 382 21.35 2.83 -9.17
N VAL A 383 22.54 2.86 -8.55
CA VAL A 383 23.24 4.12 -8.19
C VAL A 383 23.50 4.97 -9.43
N ALA A 384 24.04 4.37 -10.50
CA ALA A 384 24.29 5.07 -11.75
C ALA A 384 23.02 5.59 -12.40
N GLY A 385 21.94 4.80 -12.37
CA GLY A 385 20.63 5.18 -12.88
C GLY A 385 20.02 6.37 -12.13
N PHE A 386 20.07 6.36 -10.79
CA PHE A 386 19.64 7.50 -9.97
C PHE A 386 20.50 8.74 -10.26
N ARG A 387 21.81 8.60 -10.35
CA ARG A 387 22.70 9.72 -10.72
C ARG A 387 22.32 10.32 -12.06
N ALA A 388 22.08 9.49 -13.07
CA ALA A 388 21.66 9.96 -14.39
C ALA A 388 20.29 10.63 -14.38
N ALA A 389 19.33 10.11 -13.61
CA ALA A 389 18.02 10.72 -13.44
C ALA A 389 18.12 12.09 -12.78
N LEU A 390 18.90 12.21 -11.69
CA LEU A 390 19.13 13.47 -11.00
C LEU A 390 19.87 14.48 -11.88
N ALA A 391 20.87 14.03 -12.66
CA ALA A 391 21.58 14.90 -13.61
C ALA A 391 20.62 15.56 -14.63
N ARG A 392 19.67 14.79 -15.16
CA ARG A 392 18.66 15.32 -16.09
C ARG A 392 17.76 16.37 -15.44
N LEU A 393 17.31 16.13 -14.20
CA LEU A 393 16.45 17.06 -13.48
C LEU A 393 17.20 18.33 -13.05
N VAL A 394 18.50 18.23 -12.70
CA VAL A 394 19.36 19.39 -12.41
C VAL A 394 19.61 20.19 -13.67
N ALA A 395 19.79 19.54 -14.84
CA ALA A 395 19.99 20.22 -16.12
C ALA A 395 18.72 20.90 -16.68
N ALA A 396 17.52 20.43 -16.30
CA ALA A 396 16.24 20.94 -16.76
C ALA A 396 15.21 21.05 -15.62
N PRO A 397 15.47 21.91 -14.59
CA PRO A 397 14.61 22.01 -13.42
C PRO A 397 13.22 22.57 -13.73
N ASP A 398 13.06 23.29 -14.83
CA ASP A 398 11.82 23.83 -15.37
C ASP A 398 10.80 22.75 -15.80
N THR A 399 11.22 21.51 -15.97
CA THR A 399 10.33 20.38 -16.25
C THR A 399 9.59 19.86 -14.99
N ILE A 400 10.12 20.10 -13.79
CA ILE A 400 9.61 19.58 -12.53
C ILE A 400 8.19 20.08 -12.23
N PRO A 401 7.83 21.37 -12.41
CA PRO A 401 6.47 21.86 -12.17
C PRO A 401 5.40 21.10 -12.96
N THR A 402 5.67 20.74 -14.20
CA THR A 402 4.74 19.99 -15.05
C THR A 402 4.55 18.55 -14.53
N LEU A 403 5.65 17.86 -14.19
CA LEU A 403 5.59 16.53 -13.59
C LEU A 403 4.82 16.54 -12.28
N ALA A 404 5.04 17.54 -11.42
CA ALA A 404 4.36 17.70 -10.14
C ALA A 404 2.84 17.89 -10.31
N ALA A 405 2.42 18.75 -11.23
CA ALA A 405 1.00 18.98 -11.50
C ALA A 405 0.32 17.70 -12.02
N THR A 406 0.95 16.95 -12.93
CA THR A 406 0.42 15.71 -13.47
C THR A 406 0.39 14.61 -12.38
N ALA A 407 1.41 14.52 -11.52
CA ALA A 407 1.46 13.59 -10.40
C ALA A 407 0.30 13.83 -9.42
N LEU A 408 0.07 15.08 -9.04
CA LEU A 408 -1.05 15.47 -8.18
C LEU A 408 -2.40 15.11 -8.81
N ALA A 409 -2.64 15.48 -10.07
CA ALA A 409 -3.86 15.18 -10.78
C ALA A 409 -4.13 13.67 -10.85
N ARG A 410 -3.09 12.85 -11.07
CA ARG A 410 -3.20 11.38 -11.06
C ARG A 410 -3.63 10.84 -9.69
N VAL A 411 -3.10 11.38 -8.59
CA VAL A 411 -3.52 10.96 -7.24
C VAL A 411 -4.98 11.32 -6.99
N GLU A 412 -5.40 12.52 -7.33
CA GLU A 412 -6.78 12.98 -7.15
C GLU A 412 -7.78 12.17 -7.99
N ALA A 413 -7.37 11.77 -9.20
CA ALA A 413 -8.21 10.97 -10.09
C ALA A 413 -8.37 9.51 -9.65
N HIS A 414 -7.33 8.88 -9.06
CA HIS A 414 -7.29 7.42 -8.92
C HIS A 414 -6.97 6.91 -7.52
N PHE A 415 -6.29 7.68 -6.65
CA PHE A 415 -5.67 7.13 -5.46
C PHE A 415 -6.15 7.75 -4.14
N THR A 416 -7.19 8.57 -4.13
CA THR A 416 -7.85 8.96 -2.87
C THR A 416 -8.67 7.81 -2.31
N TRP A 417 -8.89 7.76 -1.00
CA TRP A 417 -9.71 6.72 -0.37
C TRP A 417 -11.14 6.68 -0.91
N ASP A 418 -11.74 7.85 -1.21
CA ASP A 418 -13.06 7.92 -1.84
C ASP A 418 -13.07 7.28 -3.24
N ARG A 419 -12.04 7.57 -4.07
CA ARG A 419 -11.91 6.93 -5.38
C ARG A 419 -11.77 5.42 -5.27
N LYS A 420 -10.97 4.95 -4.31
CA LYS A 420 -10.82 3.50 -4.05
C LYS A 420 -12.11 2.84 -3.61
N ALA A 421 -12.90 3.49 -2.77
CA ALA A 421 -14.21 2.97 -2.39
C ALA A 421 -15.14 2.83 -3.59
N ARG A 422 -15.17 3.80 -4.51
CA ARG A 422 -15.93 3.72 -5.78
C ARG A 422 -15.40 2.63 -6.70
N GLN A 423 -14.07 2.48 -6.82
CA GLN A 423 -13.44 1.41 -7.60
C GLN A 423 -13.83 0.03 -7.06
N ILE A 424 -13.82 -0.16 -5.74
CA ILE A 424 -14.25 -1.39 -5.09
C ILE A 424 -15.77 -1.58 -5.26
N GLY A 425 -16.56 -0.51 -5.18
CA GLY A 425 -18.00 -0.54 -5.44
C GLY A 425 -18.34 -1.05 -6.84
N ALA A 426 -17.60 -0.62 -7.87
CA ALA A 426 -17.77 -1.14 -9.23
C ALA A 426 -17.49 -2.65 -9.32
N ILE A 427 -16.57 -3.17 -8.50
CA ILE A 427 -16.33 -4.62 -8.39
C ILE A 427 -17.52 -5.32 -7.70
N TYR A 428 -18.13 -4.70 -6.70
CA TYR A 428 -19.32 -5.23 -6.03
C TYR A 428 -20.50 -5.33 -6.99
N ASP A 429 -20.74 -4.27 -7.79
CA ASP A 429 -21.79 -4.25 -8.80
C ASP A 429 -21.57 -5.37 -9.83
N TRP A 430 -20.35 -5.52 -10.32
CA TRP A 430 -19.99 -6.61 -11.24
C TRP A 430 -20.18 -7.99 -10.62
N VAL A 431 -19.81 -8.19 -9.34
CA VAL A 431 -19.97 -9.47 -8.65
C VAL A 431 -21.44 -9.87 -8.50
N LEU A 432 -22.32 -8.91 -8.31
CA LEU A 432 -23.76 -9.14 -8.15
C LEU A 432 -24.48 -9.35 -9.49
N ASP A 433 -23.98 -8.75 -10.56
CA ASP A 433 -24.53 -8.88 -11.92
C ASP A 433 -23.38 -8.90 -12.95
N PRO A 434 -22.71 -10.06 -13.12
CA PRO A 434 -21.53 -10.15 -14.00
C PRO A 434 -21.90 -9.94 -15.47
N LYS A 435 -21.66 -8.74 -15.98
CA LYS A 435 -21.81 -8.39 -17.40
C LYS A 435 -20.44 -8.06 -17.98
N GLY A 436 -19.97 -8.95 -18.87
CA GLY A 436 -18.65 -8.78 -19.47
C GLY A 436 -17.47 -9.06 -18.52
N PRO A 437 -16.25 -8.61 -18.87
CA PRO A 437 -15.06 -8.81 -18.06
C PRO A 437 -15.13 -8.00 -16.75
N ILE A 438 -14.39 -8.46 -15.73
CA ILE A 438 -14.26 -7.71 -14.47
C ILE A 438 -13.65 -6.33 -14.74
N PRO A 439 -14.17 -5.24 -14.13
CA PRO A 439 -13.62 -3.90 -14.28
C PRO A 439 -12.14 -3.80 -13.86
N GLN A 440 -11.36 -3.03 -14.64
CA GLN A 440 -9.99 -2.63 -14.32
C GLN A 440 -9.98 -1.11 -14.06
N PRO A 441 -10.36 -0.66 -12.85
CA PRO A 441 -10.70 0.73 -12.61
C PRO A 441 -9.50 1.66 -12.44
N VAL A 442 -8.27 1.13 -12.36
CA VAL A 442 -7.05 1.92 -12.16
C VAL A 442 -6.08 1.69 -13.31
N PRO A 443 -5.75 2.72 -14.11
CA PRO A 443 -4.68 2.60 -15.10
C PRO A 443 -3.32 2.59 -14.37
N LEU A 444 -2.63 1.45 -14.39
CA LEU A 444 -1.29 1.32 -13.83
C LEU A 444 -0.22 1.70 -14.87
N ALA A 445 0.96 2.14 -14.40
CA ALA A 445 2.07 2.45 -15.28
C ALA A 445 2.44 1.23 -16.15
N GLY A 446 2.73 1.47 -17.44
CA GLY A 446 3.09 0.41 -18.41
C GLY A 446 1.90 -0.32 -19.06
N GLU A 447 0.69 0.25 -19.00
CA GLU A 447 -0.49 -0.16 -19.79
C GLU A 447 -0.67 0.73 -21.01
#